data_5809194cc0bac94451c72ea48e2974eb
#
_entry.id   5809194cc0bac94451c72ea48e2974eb
#
_cell.length_a   1.000
_cell.length_b   1.000
_cell.length_c   1.000
_cell.angle_alpha   90.00
_cell.angle_beta   90.00
_cell.angle_gamma   90.00
#
_symmetry.space_group_name_H-M   'P 1'
#
loop_
_entity.id
_entity.type
_entity.pdbx_description
1 polymer ?
#
loop_
_entity_poly.entity_id
_entity_poly.type
_entity_poly.pdbx_seq_one_letter_code
_entity_poly.pdbx_strand_id
1 'polypeptide(L)'
;MRKYDYDLIVIGGGAAGVAGALMAASQKKKVAIIERDLIGGQNTIISYTQQVASRISQLLFRAREGASFGLNSDHLKINLPSMYSEIQSKAETYIELKRAELEEAKVEVIRSNARFISPIEVATKNGTITSRKFLIATGTSLSTGEITGLDEVGFLTPGEIYLGLPRIPKVVLVVGAGQSGIETAEFLANMGSSVILVEMTERILPKEDPEVAKIIEAKLGKKKKIKILTETKVLALENDGVQTLPTGRKTKVVKAILSRGEQRKSVRVECVVLATGQKPETELGLENANVKFDKSGIIVSNQMQTSNKNIFAAGGVASVKEGKKISDNPFSSYEKDSYEGAIAASVAFNGRSKTVVENNGFVRMTNIYPKVASVGMTEDQCILAGVKYTAAISGLTQKTAIWSPNAEDGFVKILCNREKKILGATIVAPDADILMQEISLAMRNKLSVVDIAAAPHVGMSLSEAIRVTARKLL
;
A
#
# COMPACT_ATOMS: atom_id res chain seq x y z
N MET A 1 40.41 10.55 17.49
CA MET A 1 39.14 9.99 17.00
C MET A 1 38.62 10.82 15.83
N ARG A 2 38.21 10.24 14.73
CA ARG A 2 37.60 10.99 13.60
C ARG A 2 36.30 11.64 14.12
N LYS A 3 36.14 12.93 13.97
CA LYS A 3 34.95 13.68 14.40
C LYS A 3 33.94 13.58 13.26
N TYR A 4 32.77 12.93 13.49
CA TYR A 4 31.66 12.89 12.58
C TYR A 4 30.69 14.04 12.85
N ASP A 5 29.98 14.50 11.84
CA ASP A 5 28.97 15.56 11.99
C ASP A 5 27.76 15.04 12.77
N TYR A 6 27.38 13.74 12.51
CA TYR A 6 26.23 13.08 13.14
C TYR A 6 26.58 11.66 13.61
N ASP A 7 25.80 11.16 14.57
CA ASP A 7 25.81 9.75 14.96
C ASP A 7 25.00 8.91 13.96
N LEU A 8 23.87 9.45 13.46
CA LEU A 8 23.01 8.85 12.43
C LEU A 8 22.61 9.91 11.39
N ILE A 9 22.79 9.58 10.13
CA ILE A 9 22.11 10.25 9.01
C ILE A 9 21.07 9.30 8.46
N VAL A 10 19.82 9.78 8.39
CA VAL A 10 18.70 9.09 7.74
C VAL A 10 18.50 9.69 6.36
N ILE A 11 18.45 8.87 5.31
CA ILE A 11 18.20 9.29 3.93
C ILE A 11 16.78 8.91 3.55
N GLY A 12 15.91 9.92 3.47
CA GLY A 12 14.47 9.78 3.26
C GLY A 12 13.65 10.02 4.53
N GLY A 13 12.73 10.96 4.48
CA GLY A 13 11.85 11.38 5.58
C GLY A 13 10.46 10.72 5.56
N GLY A 14 10.34 9.51 4.98
CA GLY A 14 9.11 8.71 5.00
C GLY A 14 8.88 8.00 6.33
N ALA A 15 7.90 7.08 6.38
CA ALA A 15 7.51 6.36 7.58
C ALA A 15 8.69 5.69 8.30
N ALA A 16 9.51 4.94 7.56
CA ALA A 16 10.70 4.28 8.11
C ALA A 16 11.75 5.28 8.60
N GLY A 17 11.98 6.34 7.82
CA GLY A 17 12.99 7.36 8.16
C GLY A 17 12.63 8.15 9.40
N VAL A 18 11.41 8.65 9.50
CA VAL A 18 10.92 9.39 10.68
C VAL A 18 10.99 8.51 11.93
N ALA A 19 10.45 7.28 11.85
CA ALA A 19 10.48 6.37 13.00
C ALA A 19 11.92 6.01 13.44
N GLY A 20 12.82 5.77 12.49
CA GLY A 20 14.23 5.51 12.76
C GLY A 20 14.94 6.69 13.38
N ALA A 21 14.69 7.90 12.90
CA ALA A 21 15.28 9.12 13.44
C ALA A 21 14.83 9.38 14.87
N LEU A 22 13.52 9.29 15.14
CA LEU A 22 12.95 9.46 16.48
C LEU A 22 13.48 8.40 17.45
N MET A 23 13.61 7.14 17.01
CA MET A 23 14.19 6.06 17.81
C MET A 23 15.67 6.36 18.18
N ALA A 24 16.47 6.82 17.24
CA ALA A 24 17.85 7.18 17.51
C ALA A 24 17.97 8.42 18.42
N ALA A 25 17.13 9.43 18.20
CA ALA A 25 17.07 10.63 19.03
C ALA A 25 16.68 10.31 20.49
N SER A 26 15.73 9.39 20.71
CA SER A 26 15.38 8.91 22.06
C SER A 26 16.55 8.25 22.79
N GLN A 27 17.54 7.72 22.06
CA GLN A 27 18.79 7.18 22.57
C GLN A 27 19.90 8.25 22.69
N LYS A 28 19.53 9.54 22.66
CA LYS A 28 20.44 10.70 22.81
C LYS A 28 21.51 10.74 21.70
N LYS A 29 21.21 10.31 20.50
CA LYS A 29 22.11 10.41 19.35
C LYS A 29 21.89 11.73 18.62
N LYS A 30 22.95 12.27 18.02
CA LYS A 30 22.86 13.42 17.11
C LYS A 30 22.40 12.92 15.75
N VAL A 31 21.19 13.29 15.32
CA VAL A 31 20.52 12.74 14.14
C VAL A 31 20.20 13.84 13.14
N ALA A 32 20.40 13.55 11.86
CA ALA A 32 19.84 14.33 10.75
C ALA A 32 19.01 13.44 9.82
N ILE A 33 17.95 14.01 9.26
CA ILE A 33 17.19 13.45 8.12
C ILE A 33 17.51 14.28 6.88
N ILE A 34 17.90 13.61 5.79
CA ILE A 34 18.00 14.25 4.48
C ILE A 34 16.73 13.86 3.69
N GLU A 35 15.89 14.85 3.36
CA GLU A 35 14.67 14.65 2.60
C GLU A 35 14.63 15.64 1.42
N ARG A 36 14.32 15.11 0.24
CA ARG A 36 14.27 15.94 -0.98
C ARG A 36 12.94 16.70 -1.14
N ASP A 37 11.86 16.09 -0.68
CA ASP A 37 10.49 16.58 -0.89
C ASP A 37 9.80 16.96 0.44
N LEU A 38 8.92 16.10 0.94
CA LEU A 38 8.07 16.36 2.10
C LEU A 38 8.36 15.37 3.23
N ILE A 39 8.52 15.88 4.44
CA ILE A 39 8.54 15.04 5.65
C ILE A 39 7.19 14.32 5.81
N GLY A 40 7.24 13.07 6.22
CA GLY A 40 6.12 12.15 6.24
C GLY A 40 6.13 11.17 5.06
N GLY A 41 6.84 11.52 3.96
CA GLY A 41 7.02 10.69 2.77
C GLY A 41 5.83 10.73 1.81
N GLN A 42 6.11 10.86 0.53
CA GLN A 42 5.10 11.01 -0.52
C GLN A 42 4.11 9.83 -0.53
N ASN A 43 4.59 8.58 -0.44
CA ASN A 43 3.72 7.41 -0.44
C ASN A 43 2.79 7.35 0.77
N THR A 44 3.25 7.80 1.94
CA THR A 44 2.43 7.87 3.16
C THR A 44 1.33 8.91 3.01
N ILE A 45 1.68 10.11 2.51
CA ILE A 45 0.72 11.19 2.26
C ILE A 45 -0.32 10.75 1.23
N ILE A 46 0.11 10.11 0.13
CA ILE A 46 -0.79 9.54 -0.88
C ILE A 46 -1.73 8.51 -0.25
N SER A 47 -1.21 7.57 0.54
CA SER A 47 -2.05 6.56 1.20
C SER A 47 -3.07 7.18 2.16
N TYR A 48 -2.69 8.22 2.89
CA TYR A 48 -3.58 8.95 3.78
C TYR A 48 -4.68 9.69 3.00
N THR A 49 -4.32 10.46 1.99
CA THR A 49 -5.27 11.20 1.14
C THR A 49 -6.22 10.26 0.40
N GLN A 50 -5.71 9.13 -0.07
CA GLN A 50 -6.47 8.06 -0.68
C GLN A 50 -7.52 7.48 0.28
N GLN A 51 -7.16 7.19 1.53
CA GLN A 51 -8.11 6.68 2.52
C GLN A 51 -9.24 7.68 2.78
N VAL A 52 -8.94 8.97 2.90
CA VAL A 52 -9.96 10.02 3.10
C VAL A 52 -10.88 10.11 1.88
N ALA A 53 -10.32 10.19 0.67
CA ALA A 53 -11.07 10.27 -0.57
C ALA A 53 -11.96 9.04 -0.79
N SER A 54 -11.41 7.84 -0.55
CA SER A 54 -12.15 6.58 -0.67
C SER A 54 -13.33 6.53 0.30
N ARG A 55 -13.14 6.93 1.56
CA ARG A 55 -14.23 6.98 2.56
C ARG A 55 -15.35 7.92 2.11
N ILE A 56 -15.02 9.12 1.61
CA ILE A 56 -16.02 10.09 1.13
C ILE A 56 -16.79 9.51 -0.06
N SER A 57 -16.08 8.94 -1.05
CA SER A 57 -16.73 8.34 -2.22
C SER A 57 -17.60 7.13 -1.86
N GLN A 58 -17.17 6.34 -0.89
CA GLN A 58 -17.91 5.18 -0.37
C GLN A 58 -19.17 5.60 0.40
N LEU A 59 -19.14 6.72 1.14
CA LEU A 59 -20.34 7.27 1.78
C LEU A 59 -21.44 7.58 0.75
N LEU A 60 -21.07 8.24 -0.35
CA LEU A 60 -22.01 8.50 -1.44
C LEU A 60 -22.55 7.22 -2.07
N PHE A 61 -21.67 6.25 -2.32
CA PHE A 61 -22.05 4.95 -2.88
C PHE A 61 -23.00 4.20 -1.94
N ARG A 62 -22.67 4.10 -0.65
CA ARG A 62 -23.49 3.42 0.37
C ARG A 62 -24.84 4.09 0.56
N ALA A 63 -24.89 5.43 0.53
CA ALA A 63 -26.16 6.15 0.60
C ALA A 63 -27.07 5.81 -0.59
N ARG A 64 -26.51 5.67 -1.79
CA ARG A 64 -27.27 5.25 -2.99
C ARG A 64 -27.73 3.78 -2.90
N GLU A 65 -26.91 2.87 -2.39
CA GLU A 65 -27.32 1.50 -2.13
C GLU A 65 -28.40 1.38 -1.05
N GLY A 66 -28.47 2.35 -0.13
CA GLY A 66 -29.52 2.43 0.90
C GLY A 66 -30.93 2.67 0.36
N ALA A 67 -31.10 2.89 -0.95
CA ALA A 67 -32.42 3.05 -1.57
C ALA A 67 -33.33 1.82 -1.34
N SER A 68 -32.76 0.63 -1.29
CA SER A 68 -33.48 -0.61 -0.96
C SER A 68 -34.05 -0.62 0.46
N PHE A 69 -33.55 0.23 1.35
CA PHE A 69 -34.00 0.44 2.72
C PHE A 69 -34.81 1.73 2.92
N GLY A 70 -35.23 2.35 1.78
CA GLY A 70 -36.03 3.58 1.83
C GLY A 70 -35.23 4.87 1.91
N LEU A 71 -33.91 4.85 1.80
CA LEU A 71 -33.09 6.07 1.75
C LEU A 71 -33.23 6.77 0.38
N ASN A 72 -33.68 8.02 0.37
CA ASN A 72 -33.66 8.84 -0.84
C ASN A 72 -32.33 9.56 -0.96
N SER A 73 -31.49 9.13 -1.89
CA SER A 73 -30.13 9.65 -2.12
C SER A 73 -29.94 10.30 -3.47
N ASP A 74 -31.01 10.53 -4.26
CA ASP A 74 -30.92 11.01 -5.64
C ASP A 74 -30.29 12.39 -5.76
N HIS A 75 -30.42 13.20 -4.71
CA HIS A 75 -29.90 14.58 -4.67
C HIS A 75 -28.48 14.68 -4.08
N LEU A 76 -27.91 13.58 -3.59
CA LEU A 76 -26.58 13.62 -2.98
C LEU A 76 -25.50 13.80 -4.06
N LYS A 77 -24.69 14.82 -3.90
CA LYS A 77 -23.55 15.14 -4.77
C LYS A 77 -22.34 15.49 -3.91
N ILE A 78 -21.15 15.15 -4.39
CA ILE A 78 -19.89 15.58 -3.80
C ILE A 78 -19.50 16.93 -4.43
N ASN A 79 -19.23 17.92 -3.60
CA ASN A 79 -18.57 19.15 -4.01
C ASN A 79 -17.07 18.89 -4.11
N LEU A 80 -16.54 18.73 -5.34
CA LEU A 80 -15.14 18.38 -5.57
C LEU A 80 -14.15 19.38 -4.98
N PRO A 81 -14.30 20.70 -5.20
CA PRO A 81 -13.40 21.68 -4.59
C PRO A 81 -13.33 21.57 -3.07
N SER A 82 -14.47 21.46 -2.39
CA SER A 82 -14.53 21.33 -0.93
C SER A 82 -13.90 20.01 -0.46
N MET A 83 -14.16 18.91 -1.15
CA MET A 83 -13.56 17.60 -0.83
C MET A 83 -12.03 17.65 -0.93
N TYR A 84 -11.50 18.18 -2.02
CA TYR A 84 -10.06 18.25 -2.22
C TYR A 84 -9.38 19.24 -1.27
N SER A 85 -10.02 20.38 -0.97
CA SER A 85 -9.53 21.31 0.04
C SER A 85 -9.41 20.66 1.42
N GLU A 86 -10.42 19.89 1.82
CA GLU A 86 -10.38 19.14 3.10
C GLU A 86 -9.29 18.07 3.12
N ILE A 87 -9.11 17.33 2.02
CA ILE A 87 -8.07 16.31 1.89
C ILE A 87 -6.68 16.95 2.01
N GLN A 88 -6.45 18.07 1.30
CA GLN A 88 -5.18 18.80 1.33
C GLN A 88 -4.88 19.35 2.72
N SER A 89 -5.86 19.99 3.38
CA SER A 89 -5.72 20.49 4.75
C SER A 89 -5.32 19.40 5.74
N LYS A 90 -5.91 18.21 5.62
CA LYS A 90 -5.54 17.06 6.48
C LYS A 90 -4.14 16.53 6.17
N ALA A 91 -3.73 16.54 4.89
CA ALA A 91 -2.37 16.15 4.52
C ALA A 91 -1.33 17.13 5.07
N GLU A 92 -1.61 18.43 4.99
CA GLU A 92 -0.76 19.49 5.57
C GLU A 92 -0.63 19.32 7.09
N THR A 93 -1.76 19.13 7.79
CA THR A 93 -1.75 18.84 9.23
C THR A 93 -0.88 17.65 9.59
N TYR A 94 -0.95 16.57 8.81
CA TYR A 94 -0.10 15.40 9.04
C TYR A 94 1.40 15.74 8.88
N ILE A 95 1.76 16.49 7.83
CA ILE A 95 3.15 16.92 7.58
C ILE A 95 3.67 17.79 8.73
N GLU A 96 2.85 18.74 9.19
CA GLU A 96 3.20 19.63 10.31
C GLU A 96 3.39 18.87 11.61
N LEU A 97 2.52 17.91 11.93
CA LEU A 97 2.67 17.03 13.09
C LEU A 97 4.00 16.27 13.04
N LYS A 98 4.37 15.70 11.87
CA LYS A 98 5.65 14.99 11.74
C LYS A 98 6.87 15.90 11.86
N ARG A 99 6.78 17.15 11.39
CA ARG A 99 7.82 18.14 11.59
C ARG A 99 7.99 18.51 13.06
N ALA A 100 6.87 18.76 13.75
CA ALA A 100 6.90 19.08 15.18
C ALA A 100 7.50 17.94 16.02
N GLU A 101 7.14 16.68 15.74
CA GLU A 101 7.73 15.50 16.41
C GLU A 101 9.28 15.46 16.25
N LEU A 102 9.78 15.75 15.05
CA LEU A 102 11.20 15.76 14.75
C LEU A 102 11.92 16.94 15.43
N GLU A 103 11.29 18.11 15.44
CA GLU A 103 11.82 19.31 16.10
C GLU A 103 11.91 19.12 17.61
N GLU A 104 10.87 18.61 18.24
CA GLU A 104 10.86 18.27 19.68
C GLU A 104 11.97 17.28 20.03
N ALA A 105 12.19 16.29 19.16
CA ALA A 105 13.27 15.30 19.29
C ALA A 105 14.66 15.86 18.93
N LYS A 106 14.78 17.14 18.52
CA LYS A 106 16.02 17.80 18.07
C LYS A 106 16.70 17.08 16.90
N VAL A 107 15.90 16.53 15.99
CA VAL A 107 16.38 15.95 14.73
C VAL A 107 16.52 17.06 13.70
N GLU A 108 17.70 17.21 13.12
CA GLU A 108 17.93 18.17 12.05
C GLU A 108 17.34 17.69 10.73
N VAL A 109 16.54 18.52 10.06
CA VAL A 109 15.96 18.21 8.75
C VAL A 109 16.70 18.98 7.66
N ILE A 110 17.41 18.25 6.81
CA ILE A 110 18.18 18.81 5.68
C ILE A 110 17.39 18.57 4.38
N ARG A 111 16.88 19.64 3.77
CA ARG A 111 16.17 19.55 2.49
C ARG A 111 17.15 19.45 1.33
N SER A 112 17.43 18.23 0.88
CA SER A 112 18.36 17.93 -0.21
C SER A 112 18.16 16.53 -0.76
N ASN A 113 18.66 16.29 -1.97
CA ASN A 113 19.04 14.94 -2.38
C ASN A 113 20.31 14.51 -1.63
N ALA A 114 20.51 13.19 -1.49
CA ALA A 114 21.70 12.60 -0.92
C ALA A 114 22.33 11.58 -1.87
N ARG A 115 23.66 11.54 -1.94
CA ARG A 115 24.40 10.52 -2.68
C ARG A 115 25.64 10.10 -1.90
N PHE A 116 25.85 8.81 -1.70
CA PHE A 116 27.09 8.32 -1.08
C PHE A 116 28.30 8.61 -1.96
N ILE A 117 29.33 9.17 -1.36
CA ILE A 117 30.66 9.32 -1.95
C ILE A 117 31.70 8.41 -1.28
N SER A 118 31.40 7.95 -0.06
CA SER A 118 32.16 6.93 0.66
C SER A 118 31.25 6.23 1.69
N PRO A 119 31.72 5.16 2.37
CA PRO A 119 30.94 4.47 3.40
C PRO A 119 30.54 5.31 4.62
N ILE A 120 31.10 6.50 4.78
CA ILE A 120 30.90 7.37 5.94
C ILE A 120 30.47 8.79 5.55
N GLU A 121 30.20 9.03 4.26
CA GLU A 121 30.07 10.38 3.72
C GLU A 121 29.03 10.44 2.62
N VAL A 122 28.15 11.43 2.69
CA VAL A 122 27.14 11.71 1.68
C VAL A 122 27.27 13.14 1.15
N ALA A 123 27.15 13.31 -0.15
CA ALA A 123 27.02 14.61 -0.80
C ALA A 123 25.56 15.09 -0.72
N THR A 124 25.39 16.37 -0.43
CA THR A 124 24.15 17.12 -0.45
C THR A 124 24.30 18.37 -1.29
N LYS A 125 23.23 19.11 -1.55
CA LYS A 125 23.33 20.41 -2.25
C LYS A 125 24.16 21.46 -1.50
N ASN A 126 24.36 21.29 -0.18
CA ASN A 126 25.05 22.22 0.70
C ASN A 126 26.49 21.78 1.01
N GLY A 127 26.99 20.73 0.35
CA GLY A 127 28.29 20.14 0.60
C GLY A 127 28.21 18.71 1.14
N THR A 128 29.34 18.23 1.63
CA THR A 128 29.49 16.86 2.13
C THR A 128 29.32 16.81 3.64
N ILE A 129 28.62 15.82 4.12
CA ILE A 129 28.40 15.55 5.56
C ILE A 129 28.76 14.11 5.91
N THR A 130 29.22 13.91 7.14
CA THR A 130 29.74 12.63 7.64
C THR A 130 28.90 12.06 8.77
N SER A 131 28.79 10.72 8.82
CA SER A 131 28.10 10.04 9.92
C SER A 131 28.76 8.74 10.32
N ARG A 132 28.54 8.37 11.59
CA ARG A 132 28.93 7.05 12.12
C ARG A 132 28.09 5.93 11.53
N LYS A 133 26.80 6.19 11.37
CA LYS A 133 25.79 5.24 10.88
C LYS A 133 24.87 5.91 9.87
N PHE A 134 24.29 5.10 8.99
CA PHE A 134 23.29 5.56 8.05
C PHE A 134 22.06 4.64 8.09
N LEU A 135 20.88 5.24 7.92
CA LEU A 135 19.65 4.54 7.64
C LEU A 135 19.11 5.00 6.29
N ILE A 136 19.06 4.10 5.32
CA ILE A 136 18.48 4.36 4.00
C ILE A 136 16.98 4.03 4.07
N ALA A 137 16.14 5.05 3.88
CA ALA A 137 14.68 4.98 3.98
C ALA A 137 14.02 5.72 2.80
N THR A 138 14.63 5.63 1.61
CA THR A 138 14.22 6.34 0.40
C THR A 138 12.92 5.83 -0.22
N GLY A 139 12.41 4.68 0.24
CA GLY A 139 11.14 4.12 -0.21
C GLY A 139 11.16 3.64 -1.65
N THR A 140 10.11 3.96 -2.39
CA THR A 140 9.87 3.48 -3.76
C THR A 140 9.38 4.59 -4.65
N SER A 141 9.58 4.43 -5.97
CA SER A 141 9.02 5.26 -7.03
C SER A 141 8.12 4.44 -7.97
N LEU A 142 7.30 5.10 -8.77
CA LEU A 142 6.43 4.45 -9.73
C LEU A 142 7.25 3.66 -10.77
N SER A 143 6.81 2.44 -11.05
CA SER A 143 7.28 1.66 -12.19
C SER A 143 6.36 1.91 -13.38
N THR A 144 6.83 2.61 -14.41
CA THR A 144 6.02 2.94 -15.60
C THR A 144 5.82 1.78 -16.57
N GLY A 145 6.68 0.75 -16.48
CA GLY A 145 6.71 -0.32 -17.48
C GLY A 145 7.17 0.14 -18.86
N GLU A 146 7.02 -0.72 -19.85
CA GLU A 146 7.36 -0.45 -21.26
C GLU A 146 6.10 -0.12 -22.06
N ILE A 147 5.59 1.10 -21.94
CA ILE A 147 4.40 1.57 -22.66
C ILE A 147 4.85 2.64 -23.65
N THR A 148 4.76 2.35 -24.95
CA THR A 148 5.15 3.30 -26.02
C THR A 148 4.23 4.53 -26.00
N GLY A 149 4.78 5.73 -26.19
CA GLY A 149 4.03 7.00 -26.25
C GLY A 149 3.55 7.54 -24.90
N LEU A 150 4.00 6.94 -23.79
CA LEU A 150 3.60 7.33 -22.44
C LEU A 150 3.94 8.80 -22.13
N ASP A 151 5.16 9.22 -22.44
CA ASP A 151 5.66 10.57 -22.17
C ASP A 151 4.97 11.63 -23.07
N GLU A 152 4.63 11.26 -24.31
CA GLU A 152 3.97 12.15 -25.26
C GLU A 152 2.51 12.42 -24.87
N VAL A 153 1.83 11.39 -24.42
CA VAL A 153 0.41 11.46 -24.05
C VAL A 153 0.25 12.01 -22.64
N GLY A 154 1.15 11.67 -21.74
CA GLY A 154 1.06 11.93 -20.30
C GLY A 154 0.10 10.97 -19.60
N PHE A 155 0.29 10.85 -18.31
CA PHE A 155 -0.50 9.99 -17.44
C PHE A 155 -0.68 10.65 -16.07
N LEU A 156 -1.58 10.10 -15.27
CA LEU A 156 -1.73 10.42 -13.85
C LEU A 156 -1.33 9.22 -12.99
N THR A 157 -0.91 9.50 -11.79
CA THR A 157 -0.70 8.51 -10.73
C THR A 157 -1.92 8.47 -9.80
N PRO A 158 -2.12 7.40 -9.02
CA PRO A 158 -3.11 7.41 -7.95
C PRO A 158 -2.99 8.61 -7.03
N GLY A 159 -1.76 9.04 -6.69
CA GLY A 159 -1.52 10.20 -5.85
C GLY A 159 -2.12 11.48 -6.40
N GLU A 160 -1.92 11.76 -7.68
CA GLU A 160 -2.48 12.95 -8.34
C GLU A 160 -4.00 12.94 -8.40
N ILE A 161 -4.61 11.75 -8.54
CA ILE A 161 -6.06 11.58 -8.48
C ILE A 161 -6.61 12.01 -7.11
N TYR A 162 -5.94 11.64 -6.04
CA TYR A 162 -6.41 11.90 -4.66
C TYR A 162 -6.03 13.29 -4.14
N LEU A 163 -4.96 13.89 -4.66
CA LEU A 163 -4.53 15.25 -4.27
C LEU A 163 -5.33 16.35 -4.98
N GLY A 164 -5.96 16.06 -6.09
CA GLY A 164 -6.89 16.98 -6.71
C GLY A 164 -6.98 16.91 -8.22
N LEU A 165 -8.18 16.74 -8.72
CA LEU A 165 -8.53 16.85 -10.13
C LEU A 165 -9.39 18.09 -10.36
N PRO A 166 -9.15 18.85 -11.44
CA PRO A 166 -10.00 19.99 -11.79
C PRO A 166 -11.42 19.56 -12.15
N ARG A 167 -11.59 18.33 -12.57
CA ARG A 167 -12.87 17.64 -12.82
C ARG A 167 -12.69 16.12 -12.82
N ILE A 168 -13.77 15.39 -12.62
CA ILE A 168 -13.77 13.94 -12.81
C ILE A 168 -13.82 13.63 -14.31
N PRO A 169 -12.85 12.89 -14.87
CA PRO A 169 -12.87 12.44 -16.26
C PRO A 169 -14.04 11.49 -16.51
N LYS A 170 -14.63 11.52 -17.71
CA LYS A 170 -15.77 10.63 -18.04
C LYS A 170 -15.34 9.20 -18.30
N VAL A 171 -14.23 9.02 -19.03
CA VAL A 171 -13.71 7.69 -19.37
C VAL A 171 -12.23 7.63 -18.98
N VAL A 172 -11.87 6.66 -18.16
CA VAL A 172 -10.52 6.51 -17.62
C VAL A 172 -10.00 5.10 -17.87
N LEU A 173 -8.74 5.01 -18.31
CA LEU A 173 -7.99 3.77 -18.33
C LEU A 173 -7.13 3.72 -17.07
N VAL A 174 -7.33 2.69 -16.24
CA VAL A 174 -6.46 2.38 -15.09
C VAL A 174 -5.62 1.16 -15.46
N VAL A 175 -4.29 1.30 -15.41
CA VAL A 175 -3.33 0.26 -15.78
C VAL A 175 -2.75 -0.35 -14.51
N GLY A 176 -2.99 -1.64 -14.31
CA GLY A 176 -2.67 -2.40 -13.10
C GLY A 176 -3.87 -2.54 -12.17
N ALA A 177 -4.24 -3.79 -11.84
CA ALA A 177 -5.33 -4.10 -10.94
C ALA A 177 -4.85 -4.69 -9.60
N GLY A 178 -3.69 -4.23 -9.13
CA GLY A 178 -3.26 -4.38 -7.74
C GLY A 178 -4.07 -3.48 -6.81
N GLN A 179 -3.68 -3.42 -5.54
CA GLN A 179 -4.37 -2.63 -4.51
C GLN A 179 -4.67 -1.19 -4.97
N SER A 180 -3.66 -0.39 -5.31
CA SER A 180 -3.84 1.02 -5.69
C SER A 180 -4.70 1.21 -6.94
N GLY A 181 -4.58 0.30 -7.93
CA GLY A 181 -5.37 0.36 -9.16
C GLY A 181 -6.85 0.10 -8.91
N ILE A 182 -7.16 -0.91 -8.11
CA ILE A 182 -8.55 -1.26 -7.73
C ILE A 182 -9.18 -0.12 -6.92
N GLU A 183 -8.47 0.42 -5.94
CA GLU A 183 -8.96 1.52 -5.10
C GLU A 183 -9.22 2.78 -5.94
N THR A 184 -8.31 3.11 -6.87
CA THR A 184 -8.47 4.25 -7.79
C THR A 184 -9.61 4.03 -8.77
N ALA A 185 -9.75 2.82 -9.31
CA ALA A 185 -10.85 2.47 -10.20
C ALA A 185 -12.22 2.59 -9.50
N GLU A 186 -12.31 2.11 -8.26
CA GLU A 186 -13.52 2.25 -7.45
C GLU A 186 -13.84 3.71 -7.15
N PHE A 187 -12.85 4.49 -6.69
CA PHE A 187 -13.03 5.91 -6.42
C PHE A 187 -13.58 6.66 -7.65
N LEU A 188 -12.92 6.52 -8.79
CA LEU A 188 -13.32 7.18 -10.04
C LEU A 188 -14.73 6.75 -10.49
N ALA A 189 -15.06 5.46 -10.38
CA ALA A 189 -16.39 4.96 -10.71
C ALA A 189 -17.48 5.50 -9.77
N ASN A 190 -17.21 5.57 -8.47
CA ASN A 190 -18.13 6.17 -7.49
C ASN A 190 -18.35 7.68 -7.77
N MET A 191 -17.31 8.35 -8.28
CA MET A 191 -17.36 9.76 -8.69
C MET A 191 -18.01 9.97 -10.07
N GLY A 192 -18.37 8.89 -10.78
CA GLY A 192 -19.16 8.94 -12.02
C GLY A 192 -18.40 8.62 -13.30
N SER A 193 -17.10 8.27 -13.23
CA SER A 193 -16.32 7.81 -14.39
C SER A 193 -16.78 6.44 -14.89
N SER A 194 -16.69 6.21 -16.20
CA SER A 194 -16.60 4.88 -16.78
C SER A 194 -15.13 4.45 -16.76
N VAL A 195 -14.82 3.35 -16.09
CA VAL A 195 -13.43 2.91 -15.89
C VAL A 195 -13.16 1.64 -16.68
N ILE A 196 -12.05 1.64 -17.43
CA ILE A 196 -11.46 0.44 -18.02
C ILE A 196 -10.24 0.10 -17.18
N LEU A 197 -10.31 -1.01 -16.44
CA LEU A 197 -9.24 -1.51 -15.58
C LEU A 197 -8.53 -2.65 -16.29
N VAL A 198 -7.22 -2.50 -16.52
CA VAL A 198 -6.39 -3.47 -17.26
C VAL A 198 -5.40 -4.11 -16.31
N GLU A 199 -5.32 -5.44 -16.35
CA GLU A 199 -4.38 -6.24 -15.58
C GLU A 199 -3.68 -7.28 -16.49
N MET A 200 -2.35 -7.36 -16.37
CA MET A 200 -1.56 -8.30 -17.18
C MET A 200 -1.62 -9.74 -16.68
N THR A 201 -1.96 -9.96 -15.43
CA THR A 201 -2.11 -11.28 -14.83
C THR A 201 -3.53 -11.83 -15.06
N GLU A 202 -3.75 -13.10 -14.74
CA GLU A 202 -5.02 -13.80 -14.93
C GLU A 202 -6.16 -13.26 -14.06
N ARG A 203 -5.84 -12.58 -12.93
CA ARG A 203 -6.84 -12.08 -11.98
C ARG A 203 -6.42 -10.71 -11.40
N ILE A 204 -7.39 -9.96 -10.95
CA ILE A 204 -7.18 -8.75 -10.15
C ILE A 204 -6.65 -9.14 -8.76
N LEU A 205 -6.04 -8.19 -8.04
CA LEU A 205 -5.45 -8.42 -6.71
C LEU A 205 -4.59 -9.70 -6.68
N PRO A 206 -3.60 -9.85 -7.57
CA PRO A 206 -2.88 -11.12 -7.78
C PRO A 206 -2.10 -11.60 -6.56
N LYS A 207 -1.91 -10.72 -5.55
CA LYS A 207 -1.24 -11.06 -4.28
C LYS A 207 -2.20 -11.58 -3.21
N GLU A 208 -3.51 -11.58 -3.47
CA GLU A 208 -4.54 -12.09 -2.56
C GLU A 208 -5.03 -13.48 -3.03
N ASP A 209 -5.77 -14.17 -2.16
CA ASP A 209 -6.37 -15.45 -2.51
C ASP A 209 -7.37 -15.33 -3.68
N PRO A 210 -7.53 -16.37 -4.54
CA PRO A 210 -8.42 -16.33 -5.71
C PRO A 210 -9.87 -15.97 -5.40
N GLU A 211 -10.39 -16.37 -4.24
CA GLU A 211 -11.74 -16.05 -3.81
C GLU A 211 -11.98 -14.55 -3.64
N VAL A 212 -10.92 -13.81 -3.22
CA VAL A 212 -10.97 -12.34 -3.14
C VAL A 212 -11.21 -11.75 -4.53
N ALA A 213 -10.38 -12.15 -5.51
CA ALA A 213 -10.49 -11.66 -6.87
C ALA A 213 -11.90 -11.90 -7.42
N LYS A 214 -12.43 -13.11 -7.27
CA LYS A 214 -13.76 -13.51 -7.76
C LYS A 214 -14.88 -12.62 -7.20
N ILE A 215 -14.87 -12.36 -5.90
CA ILE A 215 -15.90 -11.52 -5.25
C ILE A 215 -15.76 -10.07 -5.68
N ILE A 216 -14.54 -9.55 -5.68
CA ILE A 216 -14.31 -8.14 -6.00
C ILE A 216 -14.60 -7.87 -7.48
N GLU A 217 -14.22 -8.75 -8.40
CA GLU A 217 -14.58 -8.64 -9.82
C GLU A 217 -16.10 -8.59 -10.03
N ALA A 218 -16.83 -9.48 -9.37
CA ALA A 218 -18.30 -9.51 -9.47
C ALA A 218 -18.93 -8.20 -8.93
N LYS A 219 -18.39 -7.65 -7.85
CA LYS A 219 -18.87 -6.39 -7.25
C LYS A 219 -18.56 -5.19 -8.13
N LEU A 220 -17.33 -5.05 -8.59
CA LEU A 220 -16.87 -3.91 -9.39
C LEU A 220 -17.54 -3.91 -10.78
N GLY A 221 -17.58 -5.06 -11.44
CA GLY A 221 -18.13 -5.16 -12.81
C GLY A 221 -19.63 -4.91 -12.88
N LYS A 222 -20.42 -5.50 -11.97
CA LYS A 222 -21.89 -5.40 -12.02
C LYS A 222 -22.43 -4.09 -11.44
N LYS A 223 -21.90 -3.62 -10.32
CA LYS A 223 -22.47 -2.48 -9.57
C LYS A 223 -21.84 -1.13 -9.91
N LYS A 224 -20.55 -1.11 -10.31
CA LYS A 224 -19.78 0.14 -10.41
C LYS A 224 -19.41 0.56 -11.83
N LYS A 225 -19.90 -0.12 -12.85
CA LYS A 225 -19.60 0.18 -14.28
C LYS A 225 -18.09 0.19 -14.58
N ILE A 226 -17.32 -0.69 -13.93
CA ILE A 226 -15.90 -0.87 -14.19
C ILE A 226 -15.76 -2.06 -15.15
N LYS A 227 -15.17 -1.82 -16.33
CA LYS A 227 -14.82 -2.88 -17.26
C LYS A 227 -13.44 -3.42 -16.92
N ILE A 228 -13.36 -4.65 -16.43
CA ILE A 228 -12.12 -5.32 -16.05
C ILE A 228 -11.63 -6.15 -17.24
N LEU A 229 -10.34 -6.01 -17.56
CA LEU A 229 -9.64 -6.73 -18.63
C LEU A 229 -8.37 -7.36 -18.02
N THR A 230 -8.47 -8.63 -17.65
CA THR A 230 -7.33 -9.44 -17.19
C THR A 230 -6.56 -10.02 -18.38
N GLU A 231 -5.36 -10.58 -18.15
CA GLU A 231 -4.45 -11.10 -19.18
C GLU A 231 -4.19 -10.10 -20.31
N THR A 232 -4.29 -8.80 -20.00
CA THR A 232 -4.26 -7.72 -20.96
C THR A 232 -3.13 -6.74 -20.64
N LYS A 233 -2.33 -6.41 -21.66
CA LYS A 233 -1.24 -5.41 -21.56
C LYS A 233 -1.61 -4.16 -22.33
N VAL A 234 -1.16 -3.00 -21.84
CA VAL A 234 -1.15 -1.76 -22.62
C VAL A 234 0.16 -1.72 -23.40
N LEU A 235 0.10 -1.73 -24.71
CA LEU A 235 1.29 -1.70 -25.58
C LEU A 235 1.72 -0.27 -25.91
N ALA A 236 0.74 0.57 -26.26
CA ALA A 236 1.01 1.95 -26.67
C ALA A 236 -0.15 2.87 -26.33
N LEU A 237 0.19 4.14 -26.17
CA LEU A 237 -0.72 5.25 -26.02
C LEU A 237 -0.47 6.24 -27.16
N GLU A 238 -1.52 6.67 -27.84
CA GLU A 238 -1.48 7.59 -28.97
C GLU A 238 -2.38 8.80 -28.68
N ASN A 239 -1.92 10.00 -29.05
CA ASN A 239 -2.79 11.17 -29.01
C ASN A 239 -3.81 11.07 -30.17
N ASP A 240 -5.09 10.94 -29.83
CA ASP A 240 -6.20 10.82 -30.81
C ASP A 240 -6.99 12.15 -30.95
N GLY A 241 -6.32 13.26 -30.65
CA GLY A 241 -6.88 14.60 -30.83
C GLY A 241 -7.73 15.09 -29.67
N VAL A 242 -8.70 15.92 -30.00
CA VAL A 242 -9.60 16.59 -29.05
C VAL A 242 -11.04 16.32 -29.43
N GLN A 243 -11.83 15.81 -28.50
CA GLN A 243 -13.26 15.59 -28.68
C GLN A 243 -14.06 16.73 -28.03
N THR A 244 -15.09 17.18 -28.73
CA THR A 244 -16.07 18.11 -28.14
C THR A 244 -17.17 17.30 -27.45
N LEU A 245 -17.33 17.50 -26.16
CA LEU A 245 -18.40 16.86 -25.37
C LEU A 245 -19.77 17.50 -25.70
N PRO A 246 -20.90 16.81 -25.40
CA PRO A 246 -22.25 17.36 -25.60
C PRO A 246 -22.48 18.71 -24.90
N THR A 247 -21.68 19.02 -23.90
CA THR A 247 -21.68 20.32 -23.18
C THR A 247 -20.94 21.44 -23.92
N GLY A 248 -20.42 21.20 -25.14
CA GLY A 248 -19.57 22.12 -25.89
C GLY A 248 -18.11 22.17 -25.41
N ARG A 249 -17.78 21.50 -24.33
CA ARG A 249 -16.42 21.50 -23.76
C ARG A 249 -15.49 20.54 -24.54
N LYS A 250 -14.28 20.98 -24.81
CA LYS A 250 -13.23 20.16 -25.45
C LYS A 250 -12.47 19.34 -24.40
N THR A 251 -12.15 18.09 -24.72
CA THR A 251 -11.32 17.21 -23.90
C THR A 251 -10.32 16.46 -24.78
N LYS A 252 -9.11 16.25 -24.27
CA LYS A 252 -8.09 15.42 -24.91
C LYS A 252 -8.59 13.97 -25.02
N VAL A 253 -8.29 13.30 -26.10
CA VAL A 253 -8.59 11.89 -26.31
C VAL A 253 -7.29 11.13 -26.48
N VAL A 254 -7.15 10.06 -25.73
CA VAL A 254 -6.04 9.12 -25.79
C VAL A 254 -6.56 7.80 -26.35
N LYS A 255 -5.93 7.31 -27.40
CA LYS A 255 -6.15 5.97 -27.91
C LYS A 255 -5.13 5.03 -27.28
N ALA A 256 -5.60 4.08 -26.49
CA ALA A 256 -4.77 3.05 -25.89
C ALA A 256 -4.87 1.75 -26.69
N ILE A 257 -3.72 1.18 -27.06
CA ILE A 257 -3.61 -0.10 -27.77
C ILE A 257 -3.36 -1.18 -26.72
N LEU A 258 -4.31 -2.11 -26.62
CA LEU A 258 -4.34 -3.21 -25.67
C LEU A 258 -4.03 -4.53 -26.41
N SER A 259 -3.35 -5.47 -25.72
CA SER A 259 -3.07 -6.82 -26.21
C SER A 259 -3.48 -7.86 -25.19
N ARG A 260 -4.21 -8.88 -25.64
CA ARG A 260 -4.47 -10.11 -24.90
C ARG A 260 -4.00 -11.29 -25.76
N GLY A 261 -2.86 -11.86 -25.41
CA GLY A 261 -2.16 -12.78 -26.31
C GLY A 261 -1.85 -12.11 -27.66
N GLU A 262 -2.26 -12.72 -28.76
CA GLU A 262 -2.11 -12.18 -30.12
C GLU A 262 -3.18 -11.15 -30.52
N GLN A 263 -4.30 -11.11 -29.78
CA GLN A 263 -5.40 -10.19 -30.09
C GLN A 263 -5.06 -8.77 -29.67
N ARG A 264 -5.24 -7.82 -30.59
CA ARG A 264 -5.09 -6.39 -30.34
C ARG A 264 -6.44 -5.69 -30.39
N LYS A 265 -6.68 -4.79 -29.44
CA LYS A 265 -7.87 -3.91 -29.41
C LYS A 265 -7.44 -2.50 -29.06
N SER A 266 -8.19 -1.52 -29.49
CA SER A 266 -7.97 -0.13 -29.03
C SER A 266 -9.17 0.38 -28.25
N VAL A 267 -8.91 1.25 -27.30
CA VAL A 267 -9.92 1.97 -26.53
C VAL A 267 -9.59 3.46 -26.50
N ARG A 268 -10.63 4.31 -26.48
CA ARG A 268 -10.49 5.76 -26.37
C ARG A 268 -10.87 6.20 -24.98
N VAL A 269 -10.00 6.99 -24.36
CA VAL A 269 -10.16 7.46 -22.98
C VAL A 269 -9.75 8.93 -22.85
N GLU A 270 -10.25 9.61 -21.83
CA GLU A 270 -9.87 10.99 -21.52
C GLU A 270 -8.61 11.07 -20.65
N CYS A 271 -8.33 10.02 -19.90
CA CYS A 271 -7.26 9.98 -18.93
C CYS A 271 -6.71 8.56 -18.77
N VAL A 272 -5.40 8.47 -18.58
CA VAL A 272 -4.69 7.22 -18.23
C VAL A 272 -4.13 7.38 -16.83
N VAL A 273 -4.37 6.38 -15.97
CA VAL A 273 -3.80 6.30 -14.63
C VAL A 273 -2.89 5.09 -14.56
N LEU A 274 -1.64 5.28 -14.16
CA LEU A 274 -0.69 4.19 -13.96
C LEU A 274 -0.68 3.75 -12.50
N ALA A 275 -1.08 2.50 -12.28
CA ALA A 275 -1.02 1.80 -11.00
C ALA A 275 -0.23 0.48 -11.14
N THR A 276 0.82 0.50 -11.96
CA THR A 276 1.63 -0.64 -12.42
C THR A 276 2.63 -1.15 -11.39
N GLY A 277 2.58 -0.62 -10.17
CA GLY A 277 3.46 -0.99 -9.07
C GLY A 277 4.58 0.00 -8.84
N GLN A 278 5.46 -0.36 -7.93
CA GLN A 278 6.55 0.49 -7.46
C GLN A 278 7.87 -0.24 -7.56
N LYS A 279 8.96 0.50 -7.79
CA LYS A 279 10.35 0.03 -7.76
C LYS A 279 11.10 0.69 -6.61
N PRO A 280 12.05 -0.03 -5.96
CA PRO A 280 12.89 0.54 -4.90
C PRO A 280 13.72 1.73 -5.39
N GLU A 281 13.83 2.77 -4.56
CA GLU A 281 14.62 3.96 -4.88
C GLU A 281 16.08 3.78 -4.41
N THR A 282 16.91 3.24 -5.30
CA THR A 282 18.30 2.83 -5.02
C THR A 282 19.37 3.71 -5.68
N GLU A 283 18.99 4.78 -6.37
CA GLU A 283 19.93 5.67 -7.10
C GLU A 283 20.68 6.62 -6.17
N LEU A 284 21.47 6.05 -5.23
CA LEU A 284 22.15 6.76 -4.15
C LEU A 284 23.68 6.65 -4.20
N GLY A 285 24.26 6.01 -5.23
CA GLY A 285 25.69 5.69 -5.23
C GLY A 285 26.06 4.63 -4.20
N LEU A 286 25.23 3.60 -4.07
CA LEU A 286 25.36 2.53 -3.06
C LEU A 286 26.67 1.75 -3.17
N GLU A 287 27.23 1.68 -4.37
CA GLU A 287 28.53 1.05 -4.66
C GLU A 287 29.66 1.73 -3.89
N ASN A 288 29.63 3.07 -3.78
CA ASN A 288 30.61 3.85 -3.02
C ASN A 288 30.55 3.57 -1.51
N ALA A 289 29.39 3.09 -1.05
CA ALA A 289 29.14 2.74 0.35
C ALA A 289 29.33 1.24 0.64
N ASN A 290 29.70 0.42 -0.34
CA ASN A 290 29.80 -1.04 -0.25
C ASN A 290 28.45 -1.69 0.18
N VAL A 291 27.34 -1.16 -0.30
CA VAL A 291 25.98 -1.67 -0.04
C VAL A 291 25.50 -2.50 -1.21
N LYS A 292 25.11 -3.75 -0.95
CA LYS A 292 24.58 -4.68 -1.97
C LYS A 292 23.09 -4.44 -2.17
N PHE A 293 22.68 -4.43 -3.42
CA PHE A 293 21.27 -4.28 -3.82
C PHE A 293 21.00 -5.04 -5.13
N ASP A 294 19.73 -5.26 -5.43
CA ASP A 294 19.26 -5.82 -6.70
C ASP A 294 17.91 -5.18 -7.10
N LYS A 295 17.21 -5.77 -8.08
CA LYS A 295 15.90 -5.30 -8.55
C LYS A 295 14.83 -5.27 -7.46
N SER A 296 14.97 -6.07 -6.39
CA SER A 296 14.04 -6.11 -5.26
C SER A 296 14.33 -5.07 -4.18
N GLY A 297 15.48 -4.38 -4.24
CA GLY A 297 15.90 -3.35 -3.32
C GLY A 297 17.25 -3.61 -2.66
N ILE A 298 17.52 -2.88 -1.58
CA ILE A 298 18.74 -3.01 -0.77
C ILE A 298 18.65 -4.29 0.06
N ILE A 299 19.64 -5.17 -0.10
CA ILE A 299 19.67 -6.46 0.61
C ILE A 299 20.01 -6.23 2.09
N VAL A 300 19.09 -6.63 2.96
CA VAL A 300 19.25 -6.52 4.41
C VAL A 300 19.02 -7.84 5.14
N SER A 301 19.58 -7.94 6.34
CA SER A 301 19.25 -8.99 7.30
C SER A 301 17.88 -8.72 7.95
N ASN A 302 17.38 -9.66 8.77
CA ASN A 302 16.20 -9.46 9.61
C ASN A 302 16.38 -8.38 10.71
N GLN A 303 17.59 -7.85 10.87
CA GLN A 303 17.91 -6.70 11.72
C GLN A 303 18.02 -5.39 10.91
N MET A 304 17.56 -5.38 9.65
CA MET A 304 17.66 -4.25 8.74
C MET A 304 19.09 -3.79 8.42
N GLN A 305 20.10 -4.58 8.73
CA GLN A 305 21.50 -4.28 8.45
C GLN A 305 21.87 -4.69 7.04
N THR A 306 22.52 -3.82 6.28
CA THR A 306 23.01 -4.08 4.93
C THR A 306 24.32 -4.89 4.95
N SER A 307 24.93 -5.10 3.77
CA SER A 307 26.29 -5.66 3.65
C SER A 307 27.36 -4.80 4.34
N ASN A 308 27.10 -3.51 4.53
CA ASN A 308 27.94 -2.62 5.33
C ASN A 308 27.39 -2.53 6.76
N LYS A 309 28.20 -2.94 7.76
CA LYS A 309 27.81 -2.98 9.19
C LYS A 309 27.37 -1.64 9.78
N ASN A 310 27.69 -0.52 9.15
CA ASN A 310 27.36 0.81 9.58
C ASN A 310 26.18 1.42 8.82
N ILE A 311 25.62 0.69 7.85
CA ILE A 311 24.53 1.15 7.00
C ILE A 311 23.35 0.19 7.13
N PHE A 312 22.18 0.74 7.39
CA PHE A 312 20.91 0.05 7.52
C PHE A 312 19.99 0.50 6.39
N ALA A 313 18.99 -0.30 6.07
CA ALA A 313 17.92 0.12 5.17
C ALA A 313 16.58 -0.42 5.67
N ALA A 314 15.51 0.37 5.51
CA ALA A 314 14.17 0.02 6.00
C ALA A 314 13.06 0.60 5.12
N GLY A 315 11.88 -0.01 5.18
CA GLY A 315 10.72 0.35 4.37
C GLY A 315 10.83 -0.14 2.92
N GLY A 316 10.10 0.48 2.02
CA GLY A 316 9.95 0.01 0.64
C GLY A 316 11.25 -0.12 -0.18
N VAL A 317 12.35 0.47 0.25
CA VAL A 317 13.68 0.32 -0.39
C VAL A 317 14.40 -0.97 0.02
N ALA A 318 14.01 -1.58 1.16
CA ALA A 318 14.70 -2.72 1.74
C ALA A 318 14.12 -4.05 1.25
N SER A 319 15.01 -5.02 0.99
CA SER A 319 14.69 -6.40 0.65
C SER A 319 15.31 -7.34 1.66
N VAL A 320 14.47 -7.93 2.53
CA VAL A 320 14.93 -8.87 3.56
C VAL A 320 15.23 -10.21 2.91
N LYS A 321 16.46 -10.71 3.05
CA LYS A 321 16.86 -12.04 2.60
C LYS A 321 17.25 -12.91 3.80
N GLU A 322 16.47 -13.95 4.06
CA GLU A 322 16.78 -15.00 5.01
C GLU A 322 17.30 -16.24 4.25
N GLY A 323 18.61 -16.41 4.20
CA GLY A 323 19.26 -17.51 3.48
C GLY A 323 19.02 -17.44 1.97
N LYS A 324 18.51 -18.53 1.36
CA LYS A 324 18.14 -18.59 -0.06
C LYS A 324 16.72 -18.07 -0.35
N LYS A 325 15.93 -17.80 0.69
CA LYS A 325 14.57 -17.29 0.54
C LYS A 325 14.59 -15.76 0.61
N ILE A 326 14.14 -15.13 -0.46
CA ILE A 326 13.67 -13.75 -0.39
C ILE A 326 12.41 -13.82 0.46
N SER A 327 12.26 -12.95 1.44
CA SER A 327 10.96 -12.78 2.09
C SER A 327 9.96 -12.39 1.01
N ASP A 328 9.12 -13.34 0.57
CA ASP A 328 8.19 -13.19 -0.56
C ASP A 328 7.04 -12.22 -0.27
N ASN A 329 7.22 -11.33 0.68
CA ASN A 329 6.22 -10.31 0.97
C ASN A 329 6.80 -8.89 0.83
N PRO A 330 7.01 -8.40 -0.42
CA PRO A 330 7.36 -7.02 -0.68
C PRO A 330 6.13 -6.12 -0.45
N PHE A 331 5.61 -6.16 0.77
CA PHE A 331 4.50 -5.35 1.21
C PHE A 331 5.06 -4.22 2.05
N SER A 332 4.79 -2.99 1.63
CA SER A 332 5.09 -1.77 2.35
C SER A 332 3.78 -1.19 2.89
N SER A 333 3.75 -0.89 4.16
CA SER A 333 2.69 -0.11 4.80
C SER A 333 3.33 0.85 5.79
N TYR A 334 2.60 1.89 6.15
CA TYR A 334 3.07 2.86 7.14
C TYR A 334 3.55 2.19 8.44
N GLU A 335 2.78 1.23 8.95
CA GLU A 335 3.05 0.55 10.22
C GLU A 335 4.29 -0.34 10.12
N LYS A 336 4.40 -1.14 9.05
CA LYS A 336 5.54 -2.02 8.82
C LYS A 336 6.81 -1.23 8.59
N ASP A 337 6.77 -0.22 7.73
CA ASP A 337 7.92 0.63 7.40
C ASP A 337 8.41 1.37 8.65
N SER A 338 7.51 1.94 9.46
CA SER A 338 7.83 2.58 10.74
C SER A 338 8.48 1.61 11.72
N TYR A 339 7.95 0.40 11.83
CA TYR A 339 8.51 -0.65 12.68
C TYR A 339 9.92 -1.04 12.24
N GLU A 340 10.14 -1.26 10.95
CA GLU A 340 11.46 -1.58 10.38
C GLU A 340 12.47 -0.46 10.64
N GLY A 341 12.08 0.80 10.44
CA GLY A 341 12.92 1.97 10.71
C GLY A 341 13.34 2.07 12.18
N ALA A 342 12.40 1.87 13.10
CA ALA A 342 12.66 1.87 14.53
C ALA A 342 13.61 0.71 14.94
N ILE A 343 13.39 -0.50 14.40
CA ILE A 343 14.30 -1.65 14.64
C ILE A 343 15.70 -1.36 14.10
N ALA A 344 15.82 -0.85 12.87
CA ALA A 344 17.10 -0.50 12.27
C ALA A 344 17.91 0.46 13.15
N ALA A 345 17.28 1.53 13.64
CA ALA A 345 17.92 2.51 14.50
C ALA A 345 18.26 1.92 15.89
N SER A 346 17.37 1.11 16.47
CA SER A 346 17.62 0.42 17.73
C SER A 346 18.83 -0.50 17.63
N VAL A 347 18.91 -1.33 16.58
CA VAL A 347 20.04 -2.26 16.34
C VAL A 347 21.34 -1.48 16.07
N ALA A 348 21.25 -0.38 15.33
CA ALA A 348 22.43 0.44 14.99
C ALA A 348 23.22 0.89 16.22
N PHE A 349 22.55 1.19 17.34
CA PHE A 349 23.18 1.71 18.55
C PHE A 349 23.22 0.73 19.73
N ASN A 350 22.45 -0.35 19.69
CA ASN A 350 22.46 -1.44 20.67
C ASN A 350 23.20 -2.66 20.10
N GLY A 351 24.52 -2.65 20.08
CA GLY A 351 25.37 -3.68 19.46
C GLY A 351 25.18 -5.14 19.95
N ARG A 352 24.36 -5.38 20.96
CA ARG A 352 23.96 -6.69 21.48
C ARG A 352 22.46 -6.95 21.33
N SER A 353 21.73 -6.12 20.60
CA SER A 353 20.30 -6.31 20.39
C SER A 353 20.05 -7.62 19.66
N LYS A 354 19.19 -8.47 20.23
CA LYS A 354 18.63 -9.66 19.58
C LYS A 354 17.33 -9.31 18.85
N THR A 355 16.95 -8.05 18.81
CA THR A 355 15.72 -7.58 18.18
C THR A 355 15.80 -7.82 16.69
N VAL A 356 14.80 -8.46 16.13
CA VAL A 356 14.64 -8.73 14.71
C VAL A 356 13.27 -8.25 14.26
N VAL A 357 13.15 -7.96 12.98
CA VAL A 357 11.84 -7.68 12.40
C VAL A 357 11.04 -8.98 12.34
N GLU A 358 9.96 -9.02 13.08
CA GLU A 358 8.97 -10.09 12.98
C GLU A 358 7.85 -9.63 12.03
N ASN A 359 7.78 -10.22 10.85
CA ASN A 359 6.79 -9.87 9.83
C ASN A 359 5.37 -10.36 10.13
N ASN A 360 5.17 -11.10 11.23
CA ASN A 360 3.86 -11.62 11.61
C ASN A 360 2.93 -10.51 12.12
N GLY A 361 1.70 -10.54 11.67
CA GLY A 361 0.65 -9.67 12.18
C GLY A 361 0.49 -8.32 11.46
N PHE A 362 1.31 -7.99 10.45
CA PHE A 362 1.04 -6.81 9.63
C PHE A 362 -0.10 -7.08 8.67
N VAL A 363 -1.12 -6.23 8.74
CA VAL A 363 -2.34 -6.35 7.94
C VAL A 363 -2.14 -5.63 6.61
N ARG A 364 -2.41 -6.33 5.51
CA ARG A 364 -2.56 -5.73 4.18
C ARG A 364 -4.01 -5.33 3.98
N MET A 365 -4.23 -4.16 3.45
CA MET A 365 -5.57 -3.60 3.26
C MET A 365 -5.78 -3.16 1.82
N THR A 366 -6.95 -3.48 1.25
CA THR A 366 -7.48 -2.81 0.06
C THR A 366 -8.75 -2.06 0.45
N ASN A 367 -8.67 -0.72 0.38
CA ASN A 367 -9.72 0.19 0.86
C ASN A 367 -10.83 0.41 -0.18
N ILE A 368 -11.49 -0.65 -0.57
CA ILE A 368 -12.67 -0.67 -1.43
C ILE A 368 -13.91 -1.05 -0.61
N TYR A 369 -15.06 -1.14 -1.24
CA TYR A 369 -16.26 -1.62 -0.58
C TYR A 369 -16.86 -2.86 -1.28
N PRO A 370 -16.93 -4.03 -0.59
CA PRO A 370 -16.41 -4.30 0.75
C PRO A 370 -14.88 -4.25 0.83
N LYS A 371 -14.34 -3.93 2.02
CA LYS A 371 -12.90 -3.90 2.26
C LYS A 371 -12.30 -5.30 2.18
N VAL A 372 -11.05 -5.39 1.77
CA VAL A 372 -10.24 -6.61 1.84
C VAL A 372 -9.13 -6.40 2.85
N ALA A 373 -9.05 -7.27 3.85
CA ALA A 373 -7.97 -7.29 4.82
C ALA A 373 -7.33 -8.69 4.84
N SER A 374 -6.00 -8.75 4.79
CA SER A 374 -5.25 -10.00 4.83
C SER A 374 -4.05 -9.88 5.77
N VAL A 375 -3.76 -10.96 6.49
CA VAL A 375 -2.60 -11.06 7.39
C VAL A 375 -1.91 -12.41 7.19
N GLY A 376 -0.58 -12.44 7.30
CA GLY A 376 0.20 -13.66 7.12
C GLY A 376 0.22 -14.17 5.68
N MET A 377 0.23 -15.48 5.51
CA MET A 377 0.36 -16.18 4.22
C MET A 377 -1.00 -16.39 3.55
N THR A 378 -1.02 -16.32 2.23
CA THR A 378 -2.11 -16.84 1.40
C THR A 378 -1.92 -18.34 1.14
N GLU A 379 -2.94 -19.03 0.58
CA GLU A 379 -2.78 -20.43 0.19
C GLU A 379 -1.68 -20.60 -0.86
N ASP A 380 -1.65 -19.74 -1.89
CA ASP A 380 -0.60 -19.76 -2.91
C ASP A 380 0.80 -19.65 -2.30
N GLN A 381 0.97 -18.77 -1.30
CA GLN A 381 2.25 -18.63 -0.59
C GLN A 381 2.59 -19.87 0.25
N CYS A 382 1.60 -20.50 0.89
CA CYS A 382 1.82 -21.76 1.59
C CYS A 382 2.28 -22.86 0.64
N ILE A 383 1.65 -22.99 -0.52
CA ILE A 383 1.99 -23.98 -1.56
C ILE A 383 3.42 -23.73 -2.06
N LEU A 384 3.75 -22.52 -2.45
CA LEU A 384 5.07 -22.14 -2.96
C LEU A 384 6.19 -22.36 -1.92
N ALA A 385 5.89 -22.13 -0.64
CA ALA A 385 6.82 -22.33 0.46
C ALA A 385 6.90 -23.78 0.95
N GLY A 386 6.05 -24.68 0.44
CA GLY A 386 5.95 -26.09 0.89
C GLY A 386 5.42 -26.22 2.33
N VAL A 387 4.68 -25.21 2.83
CA VAL A 387 4.11 -25.21 4.17
C VAL A 387 2.79 -25.98 4.16
N LYS A 388 2.68 -27.02 5.01
CA LYS A 388 1.42 -27.75 5.17
C LYS A 388 0.42 -26.93 5.95
N TYR A 389 -0.77 -26.79 5.42
CA TYR A 389 -1.84 -26.00 6.03
C TYR A 389 -3.19 -26.72 5.94
N THR A 390 -4.12 -26.23 6.76
CA THR A 390 -5.56 -26.49 6.67
C THR A 390 -6.24 -25.14 6.56
N ALA A 391 -7.18 -25.01 5.63
CA ALA A 391 -7.95 -23.78 5.43
C ALA A 391 -9.43 -24.00 5.79
N ALA A 392 -10.05 -22.98 6.36
CA ALA A 392 -11.49 -22.91 6.49
C ALA A 392 -12.00 -21.56 6.01
N ILE A 393 -13.14 -21.58 5.37
CA ILE A 393 -13.84 -20.38 4.89
C ILE A 393 -15.30 -20.38 5.38
N SER A 394 -15.78 -19.21 5.77
CA SER A 394 -17.17 -18.98 6.14
C SER A 394 -17.68 -17.71 5.48
N GLY A 395 -18.73 -17.86 4.67
CA GLY A 395 -19.45 -16.71 4.13
C GLY A 395 -20.19 -15.94 5.22
N LEU A 396 -20.40 -14.66 5.01
CA LEU A 396 -21.11 -13.79 5.94
C LEU A 396 -22.64 -13.90 5.84
N THR A 397 -23.16 -14.78 4.98
CA THR A 397 -24.52 -14.76 4.44
C THR A 397 -25.65 -15.21 5.36
N GLN A 398 -25.43 -16.02 6.37
CA GLN A 398 -26.59 -16.73 6.94
C GLN A 398 -27.01 -16.35 8.36
N LYS A 399 -26.15 -15.72 9.14
CA LYS A 399 -26.50 -15.32 10.52
C LYS A 399 -26.01 -13.92 10.90
N THR A 400 -24.92 -13.48 10.30
CA THR A 400 -24.23 -12.23 10.67
C THR A 400 -24.50 -11.08 9.70
N ALA A 401 -24.78 -11.38 8.43
CA ALA A 401 -24.95 -10.36 7.39
C ALA A 401 -26.38 -9.83 7.26
N ILE A 402 -27.36 -10.42 7.94
CA ILE A 402 -28.77 -9.98 7.90
C ILE A 402 -28.91 -8.49 8.27
N TRP A 403 -27.98 -7.97 9.07
CA TRP A 403 -28.00 -6.60 9.58
C TRP A 403 -27.02 -5.66 8.90
N SER A 404 -26.20 -6.14 7.99
CA SER A 404 -25.24 -5.31 7.29
C SER A 404 -25.54 -5.32 5.79
N PRO A 405 -26.05 -4.22 5.22
CA PRO A 405 -26.27 -4.12 3.78
C PRO A 405 -24.99 -4.49 2.99
N ASN A 406 -25.15 -5.35 1.98
CA ASN A 406 -24.06 -5.79 1.10
C ASN A 406 -22.90 -6.58 1.75
N ALA A 407 -23.05 -7.07 2.97
CA ALA A 407 -22.11 -8.04 3.56
C ALA A 407 -22.30 -9.47 3.02
N GLU A 408 -23.39 -9.73 2.31
CA GLU A 408 -23.79 -11.06 1.84
C GLU A 408 -22.73 -11.77 0.99
N ASP A 409 -21.95 -11.04 0.22
CA ASP A 409 -20.91 -11.60 -0.63
C ASP A 409 -19.52 -11.64 0.05
N GLY A 410 -19.45 -11.31 1.35
CA GLY A 410 -18.21 -11.34 2.11
C GLY A 410 -17.88 -12.71 2.69
N PHE A 411 -16.65 -12.87 3.18
CA PHE A 411 -16.20 -14.07 3.86
C PHE A 411 -15.08 -13.79 4.88
N VAL A 412 -14.87 -14.76 5.76
CA VAL A 412 -13.69 -14.92 6.58
C VAL A 412 -13.01 -16.23 6.19
N LYS A 413 -11.71 -16.19 5.87
CA LYS A 413 -10.86 -17.34 5.60
C LYS A 413 -9.70 -17.35 6.60
N ILE A 414 -9.40 -18.51 7.19
CA ILE A 414 -8.29 -18.69 8.13
C ILE A 414 -7.49 -19.93 7.71
N LEU A 415 -6.18 -19.80 7.71
CA LEU A 415 -5.21 -20.87 7.47
C LEU A 415 -4.46 -21.19 8.77
N CYS A 416 -4.32 -22.47 9.08
CA CYS A 416 -3.50 -22.91 10.22
C CYS A 416 -2.63 -24.12 9.85
N ASN A 417 -1.56 -24.34 10.63
CA ASN A 417 -0.73 -25.54 10.54
C ASN A 417 -1.34 -26.69 11.35
N ARG A 418 -0.62 -27.84 11.43
CA ARG A 418 -1.05 -29.02 12.19
C ARG A 418 -1.19 -28.74 13.69
N GLU A 419 -0.36 -27.88 14.24
CA GLU A 419 -0.39 -27.45 15.65
C GLU A 419 -1.45 -26.37 15.91
N LYS A 420 -2.34 -26.14 14.94
CA LYS A 420 -3.42 -25.14 15.02
C LYS A 420 -2.92 -23.69 15.13
N LYS A 421 -1.63 -23.42 14.85
CA LYS A 421 -1.10 -22.05 14.79
C LYS A 421 -1.56 -21.38 13.50
N ILE A 422 -1.96 -20.12 13.61
CA ILE A 422 -2.46 -19.33 12.50
C ILE A 422 -1.30 -19.01 11.56
N LEU A 423 -1.44 -19.38 10.29
CA LEU A 423 -0.49 -19.06 9.22
C LEU A 423 -0.88 -17.79 8.48
N GLY A 424 -2.16 -17.57 8.31
CA GLY A 424 -2.71 -16.40 7.65
C GLY A 424 -4.22 -16.36 7.69
N ALA A 425 -4.78 -15.21 7.33
CA ALA A 425 -6.22 -15.03 7.22
C ALA A 425 -6.55 -13.93 6.22
N THR A 426 -7.73 -14.05 5.60
CA THR A 426 -8.30 -13.07 4.69
C THR A 426 -9.75 -12.80 5.07
N ILE A 427 -10.11 -11.53 5.15
CA ILE A 427 -11.49 -11.07 5.43
C ILE A 427 -11.92 -10.15 4.30
N VAL A 428 -13.07 -10.44 3.70
CA VAL A 428 -13.78 -9.55 2.79
C VAL A 428 -15.09 -9.14 3.47
N ALA A 429 -15.14 -7.91 3.97
CA ALA A 429 -16.28 -7.40 4.75
C ALA A 429 -16.31 -5.87 4.76
N PRO A 430 -17.44 -5.21 5.08
CA PRO A 430 -17.50 -3.76 5.25
C PRO A 430 -16.45 -3.19 6.23
N ASP A 431 -16.21 -3.88 7.35
CA ASP A 431 -15.31 -3.47 8.43
C ASP A 431 -14.12 -4.43 8.60
N ALA A 432 -13.62 -4.99 7.48
CA ALA A 432 -12.53 -5.97 7.49
C ALA A 432 -11.26 -5.46 8.19
N ASP A 433 -10.99 -4.15 8.12
CA ASP A 433 -9.87 -3.49 8.81
C ASP A 433 -9.94 -3.62 10.33
N ILE A 434 -11.14 -3.50 10.91
CA ILE A 434 -11.36 -3.64 12.35
C ILE A 434 -11.36 -5.12 12.74
N LEU A 435 -12.06 -5.95 11.97
CA LEU A 435 -12.20 -7.38 12.23
C LEU A 435 -10.85 -8.12 12.20
N MET A 436 -9.96 -7.74 11.29
CA MET A 436 -8.64 -8.37 11.14
C MET A 436 -7.72 -8.13 12.34
N GLN A 437 -7.95 -7.10 13.15
CA GLN A 437 -7.09 -6.79 14.30
C GLN A 437 -7.06 -7.90 15.35
N GLU A 438 -8.15 -8.61 15.55
CA GLU A 438 -8.21 -9.78 16.44
C GLU A 438 -7.23 -10.87 15.98
N ILE A 439 -7.27 -11.22 14.69
CA ILE A 439 -6.41 -12.26 14.13
C ILE A 439 -4.94 -11.79 14.11
N SER A 440 -4.70 -10.53 13.77
CA SER A 440 -3.37 -9.91 13.82
C SER A 440 -2.77 -10.01 15.22
N LEU A 441 -3.54 -9.64 16.26
CA LEU A 441 -3.12 -9.73 17.65
C LEU A 441 -2.85 -11.17 18.07
N ALA A 442 -3.72 -12.12 17.66
CA ALA A 442 -3.54 -13.53 17.92
C ALA A 442 -2.24 -14.07 17.30
N MET A 443 -1.96 -13.72 16.05
CA MET A 443 -0.71 -14.10 15.37
C MET A 443 0.52 -13.53 16.07
N ARG A 444 0.51 -12.25 16.45
CA ARG A 444 1.62 -11.58 17.16
C ARG A 444 1.93 -12.26 18.50
N ASN A 445 0.90 -12.72 19.21
CA ASN A 445 1.02 -13.41 20.49
C ASN A 445 1.16 -14.93 20.34
N LYS A 446 1.32 -15.44 19.10
CA LYS A 446 1.49 -16.89 18.82
C LYS A 446 0.31 -17.73 19.32
N LEU A 447 -0.90 -17.14 19.41
CA LEU A 447 -2.13 -17.85 19.71
C LEU A 447 -2.51 -18.79 18.56
N SER A 448 -3.47 -19.66 18.81
CA SER A 448 -3.96 -20.69 17.88
C SER A 448 -5.39 -20.38 17.43
N VAL A 449 -5.88 -21.09 16.42
CA VAL A 449 -7.30 -21.04 16.06
C VAL A 449 -8.20 -21.58 17.18
N VAL A 450 -7.67 -22.40 18.08
CA VAL A 450 -8.40 -22.89 19.27
C VAL A 450 -8.73 -21.73 20.21
N ASP A 451 -7.78 -20.81 20.41
CA ASP A 451 -7.96 -19.64 21.28
C ASP A 451 -9.04 -18.72 20.71
N ILE A 452 -9.02 -18.46 19.38
CA ILE A 452 -10.07 -17.68 18.70
C ILE A 452 -11.43 -18.39 18.79
N ALA A 453 -11.49 -19.70 18.57
CA ALA A 453 -12.72 -20.47 18.61
C ALA A 453 -13.38 -20.48 20.02
N ALA A 454 -12.55 -20.37 21.07
CA ALA A 454 -12.97 -20.32 22.47
C ALA A 454 -13.33 -18.89 22.93
N ALA A 455 -12.81 -17.84 22.27
CA ALA A 455 -13.08 -16.47 22.64
C ALA A 455 -14.58 -16.12 22.48
N PRO A 456 -15.18 -15.40 23.44
CA PRO A 456 -16.55 -14.90 23.28
C PRO A 456 -16.58 -13.79 22.24
N HIS A 457 -17.55 -13.88 21.31
CA HIS A 457 -17.82 -12.87 20.30
C HIS A 457 -19.21 -12.31 20.46
N VAL A 458 -19.41 -11.07 20.08
CA VAL A 458 -20.74 -10.44 20.08
C VAL A 458 -21.63 -11.19 19.08
N GLY A 459 -22.75 -11.74 19.58
CA GLY A 459 -23.71 -12.44 18.74
C GLY A 459 -24.35 -11.52 17.69
N MET A 460 -24.66 -12.05 16.52
CA MET A 460 -25.25 -11.32 15.40
C MET A 460 -24.35 -10.17 14.86
N SER A 461 -23.06 -10.21 15.13
CA SER A 461 -22.07 -9.28 14.57
C SER A 461 -21.19 -9.96 13.51
N LEU A 462 -20.48 -9.14 12.70
CA LEU A 462 -19.53 -9.66 11.73
C LEU A 462 -18.37 -10.40 12.38
N SER A 463 -18.01 -10.07 13.63
CA SER A 463 -16.94 -10.75 14.39
C SER A 463 -17.27 -12.22 14.69
N GLU A 464 -18.54 -12.58 14.79
CA GLU A 464 -18.95 -13.98 15.00
C GLU A 464 -18.49 -14.90 13.87
N ALA A 465 -18.37 -14.38 12.65
CA ALA A 465 -17.87 -15.13 11.50
C ALA A 465 -16.42 -15.60 11.70
N ILE A 466 -15.59 -14.84 12.41
CA ILE A 466 -14.20 -15.21 12.75
C ILE A 466 -14.23 -16.46 13.62
N ARG A 467 -15.02 -16.46 14.69
CA ARG A 467 -15.18 -17.60 15.59
C ARG A 467 -15.73 -18.83 14.87
N VAL A 468 -16.75 -18.65 14.03
CA VAL A 468 -17.36 -19.75 13.25
C VAL A 468 -16.33 -20.37 12.31
N THR A 469 -15.49 -19.55 11.66
CA THR A 469 -14.42 -20.04 10.79
C THR A 469 -13.35 -20.78 11.59
N ALA A 470 -12.91 -20.22 12.73
CA ALA A 470 -11.94 -20.88 13.60
C ALA A 470 -12.43 -22.24 14.11
N ARG A 471 -13.70 -22.38 14.47
CA ARG A 471 -14.32 -23.65 14.88
C ARG A 471 -14.29 -24.73 13.82
N LYS A 472 -14.38 -24.39 12.53
CA LYS A 472 -14.24 -25.36 11.42
C LYS A 472 -12.85 -25.95 11.30
N LEU A 473 -11.86 -25.35 11.96
CA LEU A 473 -10.46 -25.80 11.96
C LEU A 473 -10.10 -26.67 13.17
N LEU A 474 -11.02 -26.86 14.12
CA LEU A 474 -10.80 -27.74 15.28
C LEU A 474 -10.84 -29.20 14.85
#